data_99bc191a4e55da2677c95f457ad6f044
#
_entry.id   99bc191a4e55da2677c95f457ad6f044
#
_cell.length_a   1.000
_cell.length_b   1.000
_cell.length_c   1.000
_cell.angle_alpha   90.00
_cell.angle_beta   90.00
_cell.angle_gamma   90.00
#
_symmetry.space_group_name_H-M   'P 1'
#
loop_
_entity.id
_entity.type
_entity.pdbx_description
1 polymer ?
#
loop_
_entity_poly.entity_id
_entity_poly.type
_entity_poly.pdbx_seq_one_letter_code
_entity_poly.pdbx_strand_id
1 'polypeptide(L)'
;MKLTISEEKNDIKFKRETFFVDEIKPKGTYTLNIELTAAKTAEIGEHKLVLASTYEDKYFTSFESSDNILINVKQKTALDYDGIILPKKLTQDDTATMEVNLMNTGKSAIRNAKISFDIDGLETGGVLFIGMIKAGE
;
A
#
# COMPACT_ATOMS: atom_id res chain seq x y z
N MET A 1 22.61 25.13 1.43
CA MET A 1 21.22 24.80 1.78
C MET A 1 21.17 23.44 2.41
N LYS A 2 20.47 23.30 3.52
CA LYS A 2 20.21 22.03 4.21
C LYS A 2 18.72 21.71 4.10
N LEU A 3 18.38 20.48 3.74
CA LEU A 3 17.01 19.96 3.68
C LEU A 3 16.89 18.82 4.68
N THR A 4 15.80 18.78 5.43
CA THR A 4 15.50 17.70 6.37
C THR A 4 14.07 17.24 6.14
N ILE A 5 13.87 15.93 6.00
CA ILE A 5 12.56 15.32 5.90
C ILE A 5 12.27 14.50 7.16
N SER A 6 11.05 14.60 7.65
CA SER A 6 10.59 13.85 8.82
C SER A 6 9.12 13.48 8.68
N GLU A 7 8.68 12.54 9.51
CA GLU A 7 7.29 12.15 9.67
C GLU A 7 7.00 11.97 11.15
N GLU A 8 5.88 12.50 11.61
CA GLU A 8 5.58 12.65 13.05
C GLU A 8 5.36 11.30 13.77
N LYS A 9 4.76 10.34 13.10
CA LYS A 9 4.41 9.03 13.68
C LYS A 9 5.53 7.98 13.58
N ASN A 10 6.60 8.27 12.85
CA ASN A 10 7.66 7.31 12.50
C ASN A 10 7.19 6.06 11.74
N ASP A 11 6.05 6.13 11.10
CA ASP A 11 5.50 5.07 10.26
C ASP A 11 6.18 5.00 8.89
N ILE A 12 6.76 6.12 8.47
CA ILE A 12 7.52 6.23 7.23
C ILE A 12 9.00 6.37 7.57
N LYS A 13 9.79 5.44 7.07
CA LYS A 13 11.25 5.43 7.23
C LYS A 13 11.91 5.98 5.97
N PHE A 14 12.86 6.86 6.16
CA PHE A 14 13.66 7.45 5.10
C PHE A 14 15.04 6.78 5.09
N LYS A 15 15.55 6.46 3.91
CA LYS A 15 16.93 5.97 3.78
C LYS A 15 17.95 7.04 4.20
N ARG A 16 17.59 8.30 3.99
CA ARG A 16 18.32 9.49 4.43
C ARG A 16 17.33 10.59 4.78
N GLU A 17 17.53 11.25 5.89
CA GLU A 17 16.63 12.30 6.39
C GLU A 17 17.17 13.70 6.15
N THR A 18 18.48 13.85 5.95
CA THR A 18 19.14 15.16 5.74
C THR A 18 19.93 15.17 4.46
N PHE A 19 19.76 16.22 3.70
CA PHE A 19 20.40 16.45 2.40
C PHE A 19 21.05 17.83 2.40
N PHE A 20 22.18 17.94 1.70
CA PHE A 20 22.88 19.19 1.51
C PHE A 20 22.93 19.51 0.01
N VAL A 21 22.60 20.75 -0.32
CA VAL A 21 22.66 21.29 -1.68
C VAL A 21 23.56 22.50 -1.63
N ASP A 22 24.65 22.49 -2.39
CA ASP A 22 25.65 23.54 -2.33
C ASP A 22 25.09 24.87 -2.80
N GLU A 23 24.48 24.91 -3.99
CA GLU A 23 23.94 26.13 -4.57
C GLU A 23 22.73 25.80 -5.48
N ILE A 24 21.72 26.65 -5.44
CA ILE A 24 20.67 26.72 -6.46
C ILE A 24 20.74 28.13 -7.06
N LYS A 25 21.07 28.22 -8.35
CA LYS A 25 21.16 29.51 -9.07
C LYS A 25 19.77 30.16 -9.17
N PRO A 26 19.72 31.49 -9.29
CA PRO A 26 18.45 32.18 -9.51
C PRO A 26 17.66 31.59 -10.69
N LYS A 27 16.37 31.30 -10.48
CA LYS A 27 15.49 30.59 -11.43
C LYS A 27 15.94 29.15 -11.77
N GLY A 28 16.94 28.62 -11.06
CA GLY A 28 17.37 27.23 -11.20
C GLY A 28 16.47 26.26 -10.46
N THR A 29 16.54 24.99 -10.85
CA THR A 29 15.82 23.87 -10.21
C THR A 29 16.85 22.83 -9.76
N TYR A 30 16.62 22.25 -8.59
CA TYR A 30 17.35 21.11 -8.10
C TYR A 30 16.38 19.95 -7.82
N THR A 31 16.64 18.78 -8.39
CA THR A 31 15.80 17.60 -8.18
C THR A 31 16.43 16.70 -7.13
N LEU A 32 15.68 16.43 -6.08
CA LEU A 32 16.07 15.53 -5.00
C LEU A 32 15.20 14.26 -5.04
N ASN A 33 15.88 13.11 -5.13
CA ASN A 33 15.21 11.82 -5.04
C ASN A 33 15.31 11.29 -3.60
N ILE A 34 14.17 11.08 -2.95
CA ILE A 34 14.09 10.63 -1.57
C ILE A 34 13.51 9.21 -1.57
N GLU A 35 14.30 8.23 -1.11
CA GLU A 35 13.83 6.88 -0.90
C GLU A 35 13.15 6.79 0.47
N LEU A 36 11.91 6.29 0.47
CA LEU A 36 11.11 6.11 1.67
C LEU A 36 10.44 4.72 1.66
N THR A 37 10.16 4.20 2.84
CA THR A 37 9.52 2.90 3.05
C THR A 37 8.51 3.01 4.18
N ALA A 38 7.27 2.57 3.96
CA ALA A 38 6.30 2.43 5.02
C ALA A 38 6.66 1.24 5.93
N ALA A 39 6.62 1.44 7.23
CA ALA A 39 6.83 0.38 8.21
C ALA A 39 5.75 -0.71 8.06
N LYS A 40 6.09 -1.95 8.43
CA LYS A 40 5.10 -3.06 8.39
C LYS A 40 3.90 -2.81 9.31
N THR A 41 4.09 -1.99 10.33
CA THR A 41 3.08 -1.59 11.31
C THR A 41 2.43 -0.26 11.00
N ALA A 42 2.82 0.40 9.89
CA ALA A 42 2.30 1.72 9.53
C ALA A 42 0.77 1.72 9.46
N GLU A 43 0.18 2.76 9.98
CA GLU A 43 -1.26 2.98 9.87
C GLU A 43 -1.66 3.14 8.40
N ILE A 44 -2.83 2.62 8.05
CA ILE A 44 -3.40 2.82 6.72
C ILE A 44 -4.06 4.18 6.69
N GLY A 45 -3.76 4.97 5.68
CA GLY A 45 -4.33 6.30 5.52
C GLY A 45 -3.30 7.36 5.19
N GLU A 46 -3.66 8.59 5.49
CA GLU A 46 -2.85 9.76 5.17
C GLU A 46 -1.77 9.99 6.22
N HIS A 47 -0.54 10.15 5.74
CA HIS A 47 0.63 10.51 6.53
C HIS A 47 1.18 11.84 6.05
N LYS A 48 1.51 12.69 7.01
CA LYS A 48 2.07 14.01 6.77
C LYS A 48 3.60 13.95 6.90
N LEU A 49 4.28 14.23 5.82
CA LEU A 49 5.72 14.45 5.80
C LEU A 49 6.01 15.94 5.92
N VAL A 50 6.99 16.28 6.71
CA VAL A 50 7.48 17.66 6.86
C VAL A 50 8.84 17.78 6.18
N LEU A 51 8.92 18.66 5.20
CA LEU A 51 10.18 19.01 4.53
C LEU A 51 10.62 20.38 5.05
N ALA A 52 11.62 20.42 5.89
CA ALA A 52 12.20 21.63 6.42
C ALA A 52 13.48 21.99 5.65
N SER A 53 13.66 23.26 5.34
CA SER A 53 14.84 23.77 4.68
C SER A 53 15.44 24.96 5.40
N THR A 54 16.78 24.98 5.47
CA THR A 54 17.55 26.13 5.94
C THR A 54 18.54 26.51 4.85
N TYR A 55 18.56 27.76 4.46
CA TYR A 55 19.46 28.25 3.42
C TYR A 55 19.93 29.69 3.71
N GLU A 56 20.97 30.09 3.04
CA GLU A 56 21.53 31.44 3.13
C GLU A 56 21.55 32.08 1.74
N ASP A 57 21.39 33.39 1.73
CA ASP A 57 21.57 34.17 0.52
C ASP A 57 23.05 34.55 0.30
N LYS A 58 23.34 35.30 -0.76
CA LYS A 58 24.69 35.78 -1.06
C LYS A 58 25.28 36.77 -0.02
N TYR A 59 24.46 37.25 0.91
CA TYR A 59 24.83 38.13 2.00
C TYR A 59 24.96 37.39 3.35
N PHE A 60 24.88 36.05 3.33
CA PHE A 60 24.91 35.19 4.51
C PHE A 60 23.70 35.40 5.44
N THR A 61 22.59 35.88 4.90
CA THR A 61 21.33 35.95 5.66
C THR A 61 20.67 34.59 5.62
N SER A 62 20.38 34.02 6.80
CA SER A 62 19.74 32.72 6.94
C SER A 62 18.24 32.84 6.80
N PHE A 63 17.65 31.87 6.09
CA PHE A 63 16.22 31.70 5.89
C PHE A 63 15.82 30.25 6.22
N GLU A 64 14.61 30.11 6.71
CA GLU A 64 14.01 28.82 6.98
C GLU A 64 12.66 28.71 6.27
N SER A 65 12.34 27.52 5.77
CA SER A 65 11.03 27.21 5.21
C SER A 65 10.64 25.80 5.61
N SER A 66 9.34 25.55 5.70
CA SER A 66 8.80 24.25 6.01
C SER A 66 7.55 24.00 5.17
N ASP A 67 7.53 22.88 4.45
CA ASP A 67 6.44 22.43 3.62
C ASP A 67 5.90 21.09 4.08
N ASN A 68 4.59 20.87 3.92
CA ASN A 68 3.94 19.61 4.24
C ASN A 68 3.62 18.84 2.96
N ILE A 69 4.01 17.58 2.93
CA ILE A 69 3.71 16.65 1.84
C ILE A 69 2.82 15.55 2.41
N LEU A 70 1.68 15.32 1.78
CA LEU A 70 0.76 14.27 2.16
C LEU A 70 0.99 13.04 1.29
N ILE A 71 1.15 11.88 1.93
CA ILE A 71 1.21 10.59 1.25
C ILE A 71 0.16 9.66 1.82
N ASN A 72 -0.39 8.79 0.99
CA ASN A 72 -1.40 7.83 1.42
C ASN A 72 -0.80 6.43 1.48
N VAL A 73 -0.70 5.87 2.69
CA VAL A 73 -0.27 4.49 2.90
C VAL A 73 -1.47 3.57 2.71
N LYS A 74 -1.35 2.64 1.78
CA LYS A 74 -2.35 1.61 1.49
C LYS A 74 -1.79 0.24 1.83
N GLN A 75 -2.64 -0.62 2.33
CA GLN A 75 -2.28 -2.01 2.51
C GLN A 75 -2.57 -2.79 1.22
N LYS A 76 -1.62 -3.67 0.86
CA LYS A 76 -1.88 -4.68 -0.16
C LYS A 76 -2.90 -5.67 0.39
N THR A 77 -3.98 -5.90 -0.34
CA THR A 77 -4.92 -6.99 -0.03
C THR A 77 -4.20 -8.33 -0.13
N ALA A 78 -4.40 -9.18 0.84
CA ALA A 78 -3.84 -10.52 0.86
C ALA A 78 -4.99 -11.50 1.12
N LEU A 79 -5.48 -12.12 0.06
CA LEU A 79 -6.46 -13.18 0.09
C LEU A 79 -5.72 -14.47 -0.22
N ASP A 80 -5.90 -15.45 0.64
CA ASP A 80 -5.41 -16.81 0.45
C ASP A 80 -6.60 -17.75 0.38
N TYR A 81 -6.39 -18.95 -0.16
CA TYR A 81 -7.42 -19.97 -0.19
C TYR A 81 -6.79 -21.32 0.12
N ASP A 82 -7.54 -22.16 0.83
CA ASP A 82 -7.11 -23.50 1.22
C ASP A 82 -8.31 -24.47 1.10
N GLY A 83 -7.97 -25.75 1.05
CA GLY A 83 -8.95 -26.81 1.20
C GLY A 83 -9.98 -26.89 0.07
N ILE A 84 -9.53 -26.78 -1.21
CA ILE A 84 -10.42 -27.08 -2.32
C ILE A 84 -10.77 -28.56 -2.28
N ILE A 85 -12.01 -28.86 -1.88
CA ILE A 85 -12.54 -30.22 -1.84
C ILE A 85 -13.41 -30.42 -3.08
N LEU A 86 -12.96 -31.31 -3.95
CA LEU A 86 -13.66 -31.71 -5.15
C LEU A 86 -14.00 -33.20 -5.09
N PRO A 87 -15.15 -33.63 -5.62
CA PRO A 87 -15.44 -35.05 -5.78
C PRO A 87 -14.45 -35.67 -6.77
N LYS A 88 -13.96 -36.86 -6.46
CA LYS A 88 -12.96 -37.55 -7.31
C LYS A 88 -13.54 -38.04 -8.65
N LYS A 89 -14.83 -38.18 -8.74
CA LYS A 89 -15.55 -38.62 -9.96
C LYS A 89 -16.92 -37.94 -10.00
N LEU A 90 -17.32 -37.51 -11.15
CA LEU A 90 -18.66 -37.06 -11.50
C LEU A 90 -19.13 -37.88 -12.68
N THR A 91 -20.36 -38.35 -12.60
CA THR A 91 -21.03 -38.96 -13.73
C THR A 91 -21.81 -37.88 -14.50
N GLN A 92 -22.06 -38.09 -15.77
CA GLN A 92 -22.89 -37.18 -16.57
C GLN A 92 -24.25 -37.00 -15.88
N ASP A 93 -24.77 -35.78 -15.83
CA ASP A 93 -25.97 -35.33 -15.13
C ASP A 93 -25.91 -35.33 -13.58
N ASP A 94 -24.74 -35.67 -12.98
CA ASP A 94 -24.57 -35.56 -11.53
C ASP A 94 -24.26 -34.10 -11.09
N THR A 95 -24.77 -33.78 -9.90
CA THR A 95 -24.46 -32.52 -9.23
C THR A 95 -23.49 -32.77 -8.08
N ALA A 96 -22.46 -31.95 -7.95
CA ALA A 96 -21.52 -32.01 -6.82
C ALA A 96 -21.36 -30.67 -6.18
N THR A 97 -21.01 -30.72 -4.90
CA THR A 97 -20.64 -29.50 -4.14
C THR A 97 -19.12 -29.40 -4.04
N MET A 98 -18.62 -28.24 -4.35
CA MET A 98 -17.23 -27.86 -4.13
C MET A 98 -17.15 -26.95 -2.92
N GLU A 99 -16.21 -27.22 -2.02
CA GLU A 99 -15.93 -26.39 -0.87
C GLU A 99 -14.57 -25.70 -1.05
N VAL A 100 -14.54 -24.39 -0.80
CA VAL A 100 -13.33 -23.58 -0.86
C VAL A 100 -13.28 -22.71 0.37
N ASN A 101 -12.22 -22.82 1.16
CA ASN A 101 -11.96 -21.95 2.29
C ASN A 101 -11.17 -20.72 1.83
N LEU A 102 -11.70 -19.54 2.05
CA LEU A 102 -11.04 -18.27 1.80
C LEU A 102 -10.55 -17.66 3.11
N MET A 103 -9.33 -17.15 3.09
CA MET A 103 -8.73 -16.53 4.26
C MET A 103 -8.19 -15.15 3.88
N ASN A 104 -8.64 -14.13 4.58
CA ASN A 104 -8.06 -12.80 4.47
C ASN A 104 -6.85 -12.68 5.39
N THR A 105 -5.66 -12.93 4.87
CA THR A 105 -4.39 -12.81 5.59
C THR A 105 -3.87 -11.37 5.69
N GLY A 106 -4.60 -10.42 5.11
CA GLY A 106 -4.32 -8.98 5.21
C GLY A 106 -4.79 -8.37 6.53
N LYS A 107 -4.45 -7.11 6.77
CA LYS A 107 -4.85 -6.34 7.96
C LYS A 107 -6.14 -5.54 7.76
N SER A 108 -6.64 -5.45 6.52
CA SER A 108 -7.86 -4.72 6.17
C SER A 108 -8.93 -5.67 5.68
N ALA A 109 -10.19 -5.33 5.92
CA ALA A 109 -11.31 -6.08 5.37
C ALA A 109 -11.33 -6.00 3.83
N ILE A 110 -11.57 -7.13 3.18
CA ILE A 110 -11.84 -7.20 1.75
C ILE A 110 -13.35 -7.01 1.56
N ARG A 111 -13.72 -6.07 0.71
CA ARG A 111 -15.13 -5.77 0.42
C ARG A 111 -15.49 -6.23 -0.98
N ASN A 112 -16.77 -6.54 -1.17
CA ASN A 112 -17.31 -6.99 -2.46
C ASN A 112 -16.57 -8.21 -3.03
N ALA A 113 -16.15 -9.12 -2.15
CA ALA A 113 -15.53 -10.36 -2.57
C ALA A 113 -16.53 -11.21 -3.37
N LYS A 114 -16.05 -11.74 -4.49
CA LYS A 114 -16.81 -12.65 -5.34
C LYS A 114 -15.89 -13.74 -5.85
N ILE A 115 -16.44 -14.92 -6.02
CA ILE A 115 -15.78 -16.07 -6.63
C ILE A 115 -16.51 -16.42 -7.93
N SER A 116 -15.77 -16.68 -8.97
CA SER A 116 -16.24 -17.28 -10.21
C SER A 116 -15.39 -18.50 -10.52
N PHE A 117 -16.04 -19.55 -11.00
CA PHE A 117 -15.37 -20.75 -11.46
C PHE A 117 -15.59 -20.87 -12.97
N ASP A 118 -14.52 -21.17 -13.66
CA ASP A 118 -14.53 -21.45 -15.09
C ASP A 118 -13.80 -22.79 -15.30
N ILE A 119 -14.56 -23.83 -15.63
CA ILE A 119 -14.04 -25.19 -15.77
C ILE A 119 -14.61 -25.76 -17.05
N ASP A 120 -13.72 -26.13 -17.97
CA ASP A 120 -14.10 -26.72 -19.24
C ASP A 120 -14.92 -28.03 -19.03
N GLY A 121 -16.07 -28.09 -19.64
CA GLY A 121 -16.96 -29.28 -19.60
C GLY A 121 -17.84 -29.38 -18.38
N LEU A 122 -17.85 -28.37 -17.49
CA LEU A 122 -18.76 -28.32 -16.34
C LEU A 122 -19.62 -27.04 -16.39
N GLU A 123 -20.92 -27.18 -16.16
CA GLU A 123 -21.77 -26.05 -15.89
C GLU A 123 -21.55 -25.58 -14.46
N THR A 124 -20.99 -24.39 -14.28
CA THR A 124 -20.74 -23.81 -12.97
C THR A 124 -21.88 -22.85 -12.62
N GLY A 125 -22.22 -22.75 -11.33
CA GLY A 125 -23.29 -21.88 -10.84
C GLY A 125 -23.07 -20.37 -11.00
N GLY A 126 -22.10 -19.97 -11.84
CA GLY A 126 -21.80 -18.56 -12.13
C GLY A 126 -20.92 -17.89 -11.07
N VAL A 127 -21.35 -16.73 -10.58
CA VAL A 127 -20.61 -15.92 -9.61
C VAL A 127 -21.25 -16.00 -8.24
N LEU A 128 -20.46 -16.43 -7.24
CA LEU A 128 -20.85 -16.40 -5.85
C LEU A 128 -20.39 -15.10 -5.19
N PHE A 129 -21.34 -14.35 -4.64
CA PHE A 129 -21.04 -13.16 -3.85
C PHE A 129 -20.83 -13.54 -2.38
N ILE A 130 -19.68 -13.20 -1.84
CA ILE A 130 -19.30 -13.43 -0.44
C ILE A 130 -19.54 -12.18 0.40
N GLY A 131 -19.40 -11.01 -0.22
CA GLY A 131 -19.56 -9.72 0.45
C GLY A 131 -18.27 -9.25 1.11
N MET A 132 -18.20 -9.22 2.44
CA MET A 132 -17.03 -8.71 3.18
C MET A 132 -16.34 -9.83 3.95
N ILE A 133 -15.03 -9.94 3.78
CA ILE A 133 -14.16 -10.84 4.55
C ILE A 133 -13.31 -9.96 5.47
N LYS A 134 -13.45 -10.10 6.78
CA LYS A 134 -12.70 -9.30 7.75
C LYS A 134 -11.24 -9.74 7.81
N ALA A 135 -10.39 -8.87 8.35
CA ALA A 135 -8.99 -9.21 8.58
C ALA A 135 -8.88 -10.41 9.54
N GLY A 136 -8.12 -11.44 9.13
CA GLY A 136 -7.95 -12.66 9.91
C GLY A 136 -9.13 -13.65 9.90
N GLU A 137 -10.12 -13.41 9.04
CA GLU A 137 -11.30 -14.29 8.81
C GLU A 137 -11.08 -15.13 7.58
#